data_9c4c91002eab9929dc7ab4e3b5eda182
#
_entry.id   9c4c91002eab9929dc7ab4e3b5eda182
#
_cell.length_a   1.000
_cell.length_b   1.000
_cell.length_c   1.000
_cell.angle_alpha   90.00
_cell.angle_beta   90.00
_cell.angle_gamma   90.00
#
_symmetry.space_group_name_H-M   'P 1'
#
loop_
_entity.id
_entity.type
_entity.pdbx_description
1 polymer ?
#
loop_
_entity_poly.entity_id
_entity_poly.type
_entity_poly.pdbx_seq_one_letter_code
_entity_poly.pdbx_strand_id
1 'polypeptide(L)'
;MGRSVHGNEGMDRREALRAASAGAALGAVVSTNSATASTEVIRKGRVRQSIVHWCFESSWSTAKMCDIARQLGCSSIELCPTDEWPTLKKHGLTCALAGIDMGKRPPFVRGFNNPKFHGQVIDATRKAIDAAAEFGAPCVISFTGYSAVDPDDPKSPHITADEGLRNCVKGYKQIVGYAEKQKVTLALEMLNTREGTHPMKGHPGYQGDHVDYVMDIINQVGSPRLKLLFDIYHVQIMDGDVIRRIRALGDAIAHVHTAGNPGRGELDDRQEIQYPPIMRALLETGYKGYVGQEFIPTGDPMKGLRQAVALCDV
;
A
#
# COMPACT_ATOMS: atom_id res chain seq x y z
N MET A 1 10.45 -44.97 65.05
CA MET A 1 10.94 -45.42 63.74
C MET A 1 10.60 -44.28 62.77
N GLY A 2 11.34 -43.35 62.42
CA GLY A 2 12.66 -43.24 61.86
C GLY A 2 12.63 -43.27 60.34
N ARG A 3 12.69 -42.10 59.72
CA ARG A 3 13.61 -41.85 58.58
C ARG A 3 13.50 -40.40 58.07
N SER A 4 14.63 -39.80 58.12
CA SER A 4 15.07 -38.55 57.56
C SER A 4 14.87 -38.45 56.05
N VAL A 5 14.52 -37.25 55.54
CA VAL A 5 14.64 -36.89 54.12
C VAL A 5 15.52 -35.68 53.97
N HIS A 6 16.54 -35.82 53.15
CA HIS A 6 17.59 -34.86 52.85
C HIS A 6 17.04 -33.63 52.10
N GLY A 7 17.54 -32.47 52.52
CA GLY A 7 17.39 -31.19 51.81
C GLY A 7 18.24 -31.16 50.55
N ASN A 8 17.69 -30.54 49.53
CA ASN A 8 18.41 -30.15 48.31
C ASN A 8 18.52 -28.60 48.33
N GLU A 9 19.72 -28.13 48.65
CA GLU A 9 20.03 -26.68 48.61
C GLU A 9 20.23 -26.25 47.16
N GLY A 10 19.27 -25.51 46.62
CA GLY A 10 19.37 -24.86 45.35
C GLY A 10 20.14 -23.55 45.47
N MET A 11 21.20 -23.43 44.71
CA MET A 11 22.11 -22.30 44.64
C MET A 11 21.35 -21.03 44.22
N ASP A 12 21.46 -19.94 45.02
CA ASP A 12 20.81 -18.65 44.81
C ASP A 12 21.39 -17.92 43.58
N ARG A 13 20.49 -17.47 42.67
CA ARG A 13 20.82 -16.72 41.46
C ARG A 13 21.57 -15.42 41.66
N ARG A 14 21.77 -15.00 42.89
CA ARG A 14 22.49 -13.75 43.25
C ARG A 14 23.99 -13.91 43.42
N GLU A 15 24.50 -15.13 43.60
CA GLU A 15 25.95 -15.40 43.73
C GLU A 15 26.69 -15.55 42.41
N ALA A 16 25.99 -15.89 41.30
CA ALA A 16 26.62 -16.03 39.99
C ALA A 16 27.02 -14.70 39.30
N LEU A 17 26.65 -13.53 39.87
CA LEU A 17 26.91 -12.20 39.31
C LEU A 17 28.07 -11.44 39.93
N ARG A 18 28.84 -12.02 40.84
CA ARG A 18 29.96 -11.33 41.56
C ARG A 18 31.38 -11.78 41.20
N ALA A 19 31.54 -12.63 40.20
CA ALA A 19 32.87 -13.17 39.84
C ALA A 19 33.34 -12.73 38.44
N ALA A 20 33.19 -11.45 38.06
CA ALA A 20 33.79 -10.92 36.81
C ALA A 20 34.14 -9.42 36.96
N SER A 21 35.06 -9.11 37.86
CA SER A 21 35.70 -7.79 37.86
C SER A 21 37.07 -7.82 38.53
N ALA A 22 38.10 -8.13 37.75
CA ALA A 22 39.49 -7.66 37.99
C ALA A 22 40.37 -8.09 36.78
N GLY A 23 40.87 -7.13 36.02
CA GLY A 23 41.86 -7.41 34.94
C GLY A 23 42.19 -6.20 34.08
N ALA A 24 43.10 -5.33 34.57
CA ALA A 24 44.14 -4.58 33.85
C ALA A 24 43.76 -3.64 32.70
N ALA A 25 43.92 -2.35 32.96
CA ALA A 25 44.10 -1.27 32.00
C ALA A 25 45.42 -1.41 31.24
N LEU A 26 45.39 -1.41 29.93
CA LEU A 26 46.50 -1.04 29.06
C LEU A 26 45.93 -0.12 27.96
N GLY A 27 46.35 1.13 27.98
CA GLY A 27 45.96 2.15 27.02
C GLY A 27 46.53 1.85 25.63
N ALA A 28 45.65 1.78 24.64
CA ALA A 28 45.99 1.94 23.24
C ALA A 28 45.13 3.08 22.71
N VAL A 29 45.75 4.19 22.34
CA VAL A 29 45.12 5.26 21.60
C VAL A 29 44.86 4.71 20.19
N VAL A 30 43.64 4.28 19.94
CA VAL A 30 43.18 3.95 18.60
C VAL A 30 42.49 5.18 18.03
N SER A 31 43.16 5.80 17.06
CA SER A 31 42.59 6.85 16.22
C SER A 31 41.39 6.29 15.46
N THR A 32 40.18 6.62 15.92
CA THR A 32 38.96 6.22 15.24
C THR A 32 38.73 7.16 14.05
N ASN A 33 39.27 6.77 12.89
CA ASN A 33 38.71 7.20 11.62
C ASN A 33 37.30 6.59 11.52
N SER A 34 36.29 7.38 11.90
CA SER A 34 34.89 7.05 11.62
C SER A 34 34.61 7.22 10.13
N ALA A 35 35.10 6.28 9.30
CA ALA A 35 34.52 6.04 8.02
C ALA A 35 33.11 5.47 8.29
N THR A 36 32.08 6.28 8.10
CA THR A 36 30.71 5.81 7.98
C THR A 36 30.67 4.87 6.78
N ALA A 37 30.94 3.60 7.01
CA ALA A 37 30.64 2.56 6.04
C ALA A 37 29.11 2.58 5.85
N SER A 38 28.66 3.17 4.75
CA SER A 38 27.33 2.91 4.24
C SER A 38 27.28 1.42 3.97
N THR A 39 26.71 0.64 4.90
CA THR A 39 26.38 -0.75 4.65
C THR A 39 25.41 -0.75 3.47
N GLU A 40 25.95 -1.07 2.31
CA GLU A 40 25.16 -1.29 1.09
C GLU A 40 24.21 -2.45 1.41
N VAL A 41 22.93 -2.12 1.61
CA VAL A 41 21.91 -3.13 1.88
C VAL A 41 21.79 -3.98 0.63
N ILE A 42 22.24 -5.24 0.69
CA ILE A 42 22.10 -6.20 -0.41
C ILE A 42 20.60 -6.37 -0.65
N ARG A 43 20.12 -5.87 -1.77
CA ARG A 43 18.71 -5.95 -2.17
C ARG A 43 18.42 -7.32 -2.76
N LYS A 44 17.34 -7.93 -2.33
CA LYS A 44 16.83 -9.19 -2.92
C LYS A 44 16.10 -8.93 -4.23
N GLY A 45 15.42 -7.77 -4.35
CA GLY A 45 14.79 -7.29 -5.57
C GLY A 45 13.67 -8.17 -6.13
N ARG A 46 13.12 -9.07 -5.31
CA ARG A 46 12.03 -9.97 -5.73
C ARG A 46 10.69 -9.26 -5.80
N VAL A 47 10.50 -8.23 -4.98
CA VAL A 47 9.31 -7.38 -4.96
C VAL A 47 9.61 -6.11 -5.72
N ARG A 48 8.86 -5.82 -6.78
CA ARG A 48 8.94 -4.54 -7.49
C ARG A 48 8.25 -3.47 -6.66
N GLN A 49 8.97 -2.44 -6.24
CA GLN A 49 8.45 -1.41 -5.37
C GLN A 49 8.27 -0.08 -6.10
N SER A 50 7.29 0.68 -5.67
CA SER A 50 6.91 1.99 -6.17
C SER A 50 6.79 2.99 -5.02
N ILE A 51 6.92 4.28 -5.33
CA ILE A 51 6.68 5.38 -4.39
C ILE A 51 5.37 6.07 -4.82
N VAL A 52 4.45 6.24 -3.90
CA VAL A 52 3.20 6.96 -4.15
C VAL A 52 3.46 8.46 -4.06
N HIS A 53 3.25 9.18 -5.17
CA HIS A 53 3.63 10.57 -5.34
C HIS A 53 3.02 11.50 -4.29
N TRP A 54 1.70 11.46 -4.08
CA TRP A 54 0.99 12.37 -3.19
C TRP A 54 1.45 12.29 -1.71
N CYS A 55 2.02 11.13 -1.29
CA CYS A 55 2.54 10.97 0.07
C CYS A 55 3.79 11.81 0.34
N PHE A 56 4.54 12.15 -0.69
CA PHE A 56 5.86 12.77 -0.57
C PHE A 56 5.99 14.11 -1.31
N GLU A 57 4.98 14.56 -2.05
CA GLU A 57 5.04 15.78 -2.85
C GLU A 57 5.25 17.06 -2.03
N SER A 58 4.83 17.07 -0.77
CA SER A 58 5.13 18.18 0.14
C SER A 58 6.61 18.25 0.57
N SER A 59 7.34 17.14 0.44
CA SER A 59 8.75 17.04 0.84
C SER A 59 9.71 17.10 -0.34
N TRP A 60 9.31 16.60 -1.51
CA TRP A 60 10.19 16.43 -2.68
C TRP A 60 9.47 16.76 -3.99
N SER A 61 10.19 17.39 -4.90
CA SER A 61 9.77 17.45 -6.31
C SER A 61 9.79 16.07 -6.95
N THR A 62 9.03 15.88 -8.03
CA THR A 62 9.02 14.62 -8.79
C THR A 62 10.41 14.19 -9.24
N ALA A 63 11.25 15.11 -9.72
CA ALA A 63 12.63 14.82 -10.09
C ALA A 63 13.44 14.28 -8.90
N LYS A 64 13.28 14.89 -7.70
CA LYS A 64 13.95 14.43 -6.49
C LYS A 64 13.43 13.05 -6.05
N MET A 65 12.12 12.80 -6.17
CA MET A 65 11.55 11.47 -5.91
C MET A 65 12.11 10.41 -6.85
N CYS A 66 12.34 10.75 -8.12
CA CYS A 66 12.96 9.85 -9.09
C CYS A 66 14.39 9.46 -8.68
N ASP A 67 15.19 10.41 -8.22
CA ASP A 67 16.54 10.11 -7.72
C ASP A 67 16.51 9.20 -6.49
N ILE A 68 15.58 9.48 -5.56
CA ILE A 68 15.35 8.67 -4.35
C ILE A 68 14.87 7.26 -4.73
N ALA A 69 13.93 7.15 -5.65
CA ALA A 69 13.43 5.86 -6.13
C ALA A 69 14.58 5.00 -6.67
N ARG A 70 15.43 5.56 -7.53
CA ARG A 70 16.63 4.87 -8.05
C ARG A 70 17.60 4.48 -6.94
N GLN A 71 17.88 5.39 -6.02
CA GLN A 71 18.76 5.12 -4.87
C GLN A 71 18.24 3.97 -4.02
N LEU A 72 16.91 3.91 -3.81
CA LEU A 72 16.26 2.88 -3.02
C LEU A 72 15.89 1.61 -3.82
N GLY A 73 16.13 1.58 -5.15
CA GLY A 73 15.81 0.46 -6.04
C GLY A 73 14.33 0.28 -6.32
N CYS A 74 13.53 1.31 -6.10
CA CYS A 74 12.17 1.37 -6.61
C CYS A 74 12.21 1.62 -8.12
N SER A 75 11.31 1.01 -8.87
CA SER A 75 11.25 1.11 -10.33
C SER A 75 10.09 1.95 -10.85
N SER A 76 9.32 2.55 -9.94
CA SER A 76 8.13 3.33 -10.26
C SER A 76 7.88 4.47 -9.26
N ILE A 77 7.26 5.54 -9.77
CA ILE A 77 6.51 6.52 -8.97
C ILE A 77 5.09 6.48 -9.50
N GLU A 78 4.11 6.26 -8.63
CA GLU A 78 2.71 6.06 -9.00
C GLU A 78 1.80 7.15 -8.46
N LEU A 79 0.56 7.19 -8.97
CA LEU A 79 -0.41 8.27 -8.71
C LEU A 79 0.21 9.66 -8.94
N CYS A 80 1.17 9.71 -9.85
CA CYS A 80 1.87 10.91 -10.27
C CYS A 80 1.06 11.61 -11.37
N PRO A 81 0.93 12.94 -11.34
CA PRO A 81 0.31 13.70 -12.42
C PRO A 81 0.90 13.36 -13.80
N THR A 82 0.05 13.28 -14.82
CA THR A 82 0.47 12.84 -16.17
C THR A 82 1.46 13.79 -16.85
N ASP A 83 1.41 15.07 -16.55
CA ASP A 83 2.36 16.08 -17.01
C ASP A 83 3.77 15.91 -16.41
N GLU A 84 3.91 15.18 -15.31
CA GLU A 84 5.21 14.80 -14.71
C GLU A 84 5.78 13.48 -15.27
N TRP A 85 5.03 12.71 -16.04
CA TRP A 85 5.51 11.43 -16.59
C TRP A 85 6.73 11.53 -17.50
N PRO A 86 6.95 12.61 -18.27
CA PRO A 86 8.22 12.82 -18.98
C PRO A 86 9.43 12.83 -18.04
N THR A 87 9.27 13.35 -16.80
CA THR A 87 10.33 13.32 -15.77
C THR A 87 10.61 11.88 -15.32
N LEU A 88 9.58 11.07 -15.09
CA LEU A 88 9.74 9.64 -14.75
C LEU A 88 10.52 8.91 -15.86
N LYS A 89 10.10 9.09 -17.12
CA LYS A 89 10.74 8.46 -18.29
C LYS A 89 12.21 8.85 -18.43
N LYS A 90 12.53 10.13 -18.22
CA LYS A 90 13.93 10.61 -18.25
C LYS A 90 14.82 9.92 -17.21
N HIS A 91 14.26 9.53 -16.06
CA HIS A 91 14.98 8.81 -15.00
C HIS A 91 14.89 7.28 -15.14
N GLY A 92 14.29 6.76 -16.21
CA GLY A 92 14.13 5.32 -16.44
C GLY A 92 13.13 4.65 -15.50
N LEU A 93 12.16 5.41 -14.98
CA LEU A 93 11.09 4.93 -14.12
C LEU A 93 9.77 4.84 -14.89
N THR A 94 8.86 3.98 -14.40
CA THR A 94 7.48 3.90 -14.87
C THR A 94 6.50 4.53 -13.87
N CYS A 95 5.22 4.59 -14.26
CA CYS A 95 4.09 4.82 -13.37
C CYS A 95 3.33 3.49 -13.20
N ALA A 96 3.47 2.84 -12.05
CA ALA A 96 2.87 1.52 -11.83
C ALA A 96 1.33 1.57 -11.75
N LEU A 97 0.78 2.68 -11.27
CA LEU A 97 -0.64 2.92 -11.08
C LEU A 97 -0.95 4.37 -11.44
N ALA A 98 -1.70 4.57 -12.53
CA ALA A 98 -2.16 5.88 -12.96
C ALA A 98 -3.39 6.31 -12.15
N GLY A 99 -3.46 7.61 -11.81
CA GLY A 99 -4.64 8.23 -11.21
C GLY A 99 -5.75 8.49 -12.22
N ILE A 100 -6.98 8.76 -11.73
CA ILE A 100 -8.09 9.29 -12.52
C ILE A 100 -8.34 10.74 -12.12
N ASP A 101 -8.53 11.61 -13.09
CA ASP A 101 -8.83 13.03 -12.85
C ASP A 101 -10.34 13.25 -12.74
N MET A 102 -10.80 13.53 -11.54
CA MET A 102 -12.20 13.87 -11.21
C MET A 102 -12.39 15.37 -10.96
N GLY A 103 -11.43 16.19 -11.38
CA GLY A 103 -11.42 17.64 -11.18
C GLY A 103 -11.10 18.01 -9.74
N LYS A 104 -11.87 18.95 -9.16
CA LYS A 104 -11.62 19.46 -7.80
C LYS A 104 -11.93 18.44 -6.68
N ARG A 105 -12.59 17.34 -6.99
CA ARG A 105 -12.99 16.34 -5.99
C ARG A 105 -12.03 15.18 -5.96
N PRO A 106 -11.77 14.60 -4.76
CA PRO A 106 -11.03 13.35 -4.67
C PRO A 106 -11.72 12.25 -5.49
N PRO A 107 -10.97 11.39 -6.17
CA PRO A 107 -11.52 10.42 -7.13
C PRO A 107 -12.40 9.34 -6.48
N PHE A 108 -12.24 9.09 -5.18
CA PHE A 108 -13.00 8.09 -4.44
C PHE A 108 -14.39 8.56 -3.97
N VAL A 109 -14.74 9.85 -4.12
CA VAL A 109 -16.04 10.40 -3.66
C VAL A 109 -17.17 10.02 -4.61
N ARG A 110 -16.95 10.15 -5.92
CA ARG A 110 -17.90 9.81 -6.98
C ARG A 110 -17.38 8.60 -7.75
N GLY A 111 -18.11 7.50 -7.70
CA GLY A 111 -17.64 6.25 -8.26
C GLY A 111 -18.71 5.48 -9.03
N PHE A 112 -18.43 4.24 -9.30
CA PHE A 112 -19.27 3.35 -10.11
C PHE A 112 -20.53 2.86 -9.39
N ASN A 113 -20.64 3.03 -8.07
CA ASN A 113 -21.83 2.65 -7.30
C ASN A 113 -23.06 3.54 -7.58
N ASN A 114 -22.85 4.71 -8.18
CA ASN A 114 -23.91 5.68 -8.44
C ASN A 114 -24.05 5.98 -9.93
N PRO A 115 -25.15 5.53 -10.59
CA PRO A 115 -25.35 5.76 -12.02
C PRO A 115 -25.38 7.22 -12.45
N LYS A 116 -25.72 8.15 -11.52
CA LYS A 116 -25.66 9.59 -11.76
C LYS A 116 -24.27 10.07 -12.21
N PHE A 117 -23.23 9.37 -11.75
CA PHE A 117 -21.83 9.73 -12.03
C PHE A 117 -21.16 8.85 -13.09
N HIS A 118 -21.83 7.80 -13.61
CA HIS A 118 -21.22 6.88 -14.59
C HIS A 118 -20.61 7.61 -15.79
N GLY A 119 -21.30 8.60 -16.37
CA GLY A 119 -20.76 9.37 -17.50
C GLY A 119 -19.41 10.00 -17.15
N GLN A 120 -19.35 10.77 -16.05
CA GLN A 120 -18.13 11.45 -15.62
C GLN A 120 -17.00 10.46 -15.28
N VAL A 121 -17.31 9.41 -14.51
CA VAL A 121 -16.32 8.43 -14.04
C VAL A 121 -15.77 7.60 -15.22
N ILE A 122 -16.64 7.18 -16.15
CA ILE A 122 -16.24 6.43 -17.34
C ILE A 122 -15.34 7.27 -18.25
N ASP A 123 -15.68 8.55 -18.46
CA ASP A 123 -14.87 9.44 -19.30
C ASP A 123 -13.50 9.72 -18.67
N ALA A 124 -13.44 9.96 -17.35
CA ALA A 124 -12.18 10.12 -16.62
C ALA A 124 -11.33 8.86 -16.67
N THR A 125 -11.96 7.68 -16.44
CA THR A 125 -11.29 6.37 -16.52
C THR A 125 -10.75 6.09 -17.93
N ARG A 126 -11.52 6.43 -18.99
CA ARG A 126 -11.09 6.26 -20.38
C ARG A 126 -9.84 7.08 -20.69
N LYS A 127 -9.82 8.37 -20.29
CA LYS A 127 -8.64 9.24 -20.45
C LYS A 127 -7.42 8.71 -19.72
N ALA A 128 -7.61 8.19 -18.50
CA ALA A 128 -6.53 7.58 -17.74
C ALA A 128 -6.02 6.29 -18.39
N ILE A 129 -6.89 5.47 -18.97
CA ILE A 129 -6.51 4.27 -19.74
C ILE A 129 -5.68 4.67 -20.97
N ASP A 130 -6.09 5.71 -21.70
CA ASP A 130 -5.35 6.19 -22.89
C ASP A 130 -3.94 6.66 -22.52
N ALA A 131 -3.83 7.50 -21.49
CA ALA A 131 -2.55 7.97 -21.00
C ALA A 131 -1.67 6.80 -20.48
N ALA A 132 -2.26 5.87 -19.73
CA ALA A 132 -1.57 4.68 -19.22
C ALA A 132 -1.04 3.80 -20.35
N ALA A 133 -1.85 3.55 -21.38
CA ALA A 133 -1.46 2.76 -22.54
C ALA A 133 -0.32 3.42 -23.34
N GLU A 134 -0.39 4.74 -23.55
CA GLU A 134 0.65 5.52 -24.25
C GLU A 134 1.98 5.52 -23.49
N PHE A 135 1.93 5.66 -22.18
CA PHE A 135 3.13 5.67 -21.32
C PHE A 135 3.68 4.27 -21.04
N GLY A 136 2.85 3.25 -21.12
CA GLY A 136 3.18 1.87 -20.71
C GLY A 136 2.93 1.60 -19.23
N ALA A 137 2.06 2.36 -18.58
CA ALA A 137 1.61 2.09 -17.22
C ALA A 137 0.67 0.88 -17.19
N PRO A 138 0.87 -0.11 -16.29
CA PRO A 138 0.08 -1.34 -16.31
C PRO A 138 -1.33 -1.20 -15.74
N CYS A 139 -1.52 -0.27 -14.82
CA CYS A 139 -2.77 -0.13 -14.07
C CYS A 139 -3.29 1.31 -14.01
N VAL A 140 -4.61 1.43 -13.89
CA VAL A 140 -5.34 2.67 -13.54
C VAL A 140 -6.15 2.37 -12.28
N ILE A 141 -6.05 3.24 -11.27
CA ILE A 141 -6.84 3.12 -10.03
C ILE A 141 -8.32 3.35 -10.31
N SER A 142 -9.17 2.67 -9.55
CA SER A 142 -10.62 2.80 -9.67
C SER A 142 -11.31 2.66 -8.32
N PHE A 143 -12.52 3.24 -8.18
CA PHE A 143 -13.23 3.32 -6.91
C PHE A 143 -14.71 2.99 -7.08
N THR A 144 -15.32 2.43 -6.01
CA THR A 144 -16.77 2.22 -5.95
C THR A 144 -17.50 3.55 -5.78
N GLY A 145 -17.04 4.43 -4.91
CA GLY A 145 -17.66 5.70 -4.57
C GLY A 145 -18.29 5.72 -3.16
N TYR A 146 -18.69 6.90 -2.71
CA TYR A 146 -19.45 7.06 -1.47
C TYR A 146 -20.88 6.58 -1.64
N SER A 147 -21.46 6.06 -0.57
CA SER A 147 -22.85 5.55 -0.57
C SER A 147 -23.90 6.66 -0.66
N ALA A 148 -23.58 7.91 -0.31
CA ALA A 148 -24.51 9.03 -0.44
C ALA A 148 -24.90 9.26 -1.91
N VAL A 149 -26.21 9.37 -2.21
CA VAL A 149 -26.73 9.67 -3.55
C VAL A 149 -26.22 11.03 -4.04
N ASP A 150 -26.10 11.98 -3.13
CA ASP A 150 -25.42 13.25 -3.35
C ASP A 150 -24.35 13.46 -2.28
N PRO A 151 -23.07 13.21 -2.59
CA PRO A 151 -21.99 13.37 -1.60
C PRO A 151 -21.80 14.82 -1.12
N ASP A 152 -22.47 15.80 -1.73
CA ASP A 152 -22.41 17.20 -1.35
C ASP A 152 -23.50 17.61 -0.37
N ASP A 153 -24.51 16.75 -0.18
CA ASP A 153 -25.59 16.94 0.78
C ASP A 153 -25.43 15.98 1.98
N PRO A 154 -25.13 16.50 3.18
CA PRO A 154 -24.98 15.67 4.37
C PRO A 154 -26.27 14.97 4.81
N LYS A 155 -27.43 15.37 4.23
CA LYS A 155 -28.73 14.72 4.47
C LYS A 155 -29.15 13.80 3.32
N SER A 156 -28.27 13.58 2.36
CA SER A 156 -28.54 12.72 1.23
C SER A 156 -28.91 11.30 1.67
N PRO A 157 -29.91 10.67 1.05
CA PRO A 157 -30.15 9.25 1.24
C PRO A 157 -28.92 8.44 0.77
N HIS A 158 -28.81 7.20 1.25
CA HIS A 158 -27.73 6.30 0.91
C HIS A 158 -28.19 5.23 -0.09
N ILE A 159 -27.31 4.93 -1.04
CA ILE A 159 -27.41 3.77 -1.93
C ILE A 159 -27.13 2.53 -1.08
N THR A 160 -28.00 1.54 -1.11
CA THR A 160 -27.78 0.28 -0.38
C THR A 160 -26.59 -0.49 -0.95
N ALA A 161 -25.98 -1.39 -0.16
CA ALA A 161 -24.85 -2.19 -0.62
C ALA A 161 -25.19 -3.00 -1.87
N ASP A 162 -26.35 -3.67 -1.89
CA ASP A 162 -26.80 -4.46 -3.04
C ASP A 162 -27.06 -3.60 -4.29
N GLU A 163 -27.62 -2.41 -4.12
CA GLU A 163 -27.83 -1.48 -5.22
C GLU A 163 -26.51 -0.96 -5.76
N GLY A 164 -25.59 -0.54 -4.87
CA GLY A 164 -24.27 -0.08 -5.23
C GLY A 164 -23.46 -1.14 -5.97
N LEU A 165 -23.51 -2.39 -5.52
CA LEU A 165 -22.88 -3.53 -6.20
C LEU A 165 -23.41 -3.69 -7.64
N ARG A 166 -24.74 -3.74 -7.82
CA ARG A 166 -25.36 -3.84 -9.15
C ARG A 166 -24.98 -2.65 -10.05
N ASN A 167 -24.94 -1.47 -9.50
CA ASN A 167 -24.55 -0.25 -10.22
C ASN A 167 -23.08 -0.29 -10.63
N CYS A 168 -22.17 -0.71 -9.73
CA CYS A 168 -20.76 -0.93 -10.05
C CYS A 168 -20.60 -1.92 -11.21
N VAL A 169 -21.24 -3.09 -11.13
CA VAL A 169 -21.18 -4.08 -12.20
C VAL A 169 -21.67 -3.51 -13.54
N LYS A 170 -22.79 -2.78 -13.54
CA LYS A 170 -23.32 -2.12 -14.73
C LYS A 170 -22.36 -1.07 -15.29
N GLY A 171 -21.74 -0.28 -14.43
CA GLY A 171 -20.80 0.76 -14.83
C GLY A 171 -19.50 0.19 -15.38
N TYR A 172 -18.89 -0.78 -14.68
CA TYR A 172 -17.66 -1.43 -15.14
C TYR A 172 -17.83 -2.17 -16.48
N LYS A 173 -18.96 -2.83 -16.71
CA LYS A 173 -19.25 -3.49 -17.99
C LYS A 173 -19.26 -2.54 -19.19
N GLN A 174 -19.39 -1.22 -18.98
CA GLN A 174 -19.31 -0.23 -20.05
C GLN A 174 -17.87 0.17 -20.43
N ILE A 175 -16.88 -0.11 -19.57
CA ILE A 175 -15.51 0.36 -19.76
C ILE A 175 -14.47 -0.77 -19.85
N VAL A 176 -14.72 -1.94 -19.23
CA VAL A 176 -13.70 -3.01 -19.17
C VAL A 176 -13.27 -3.53 -20.55
N GLY A 177 -14.17 -3.61 -21.52
CA GLY A 177 -13.81 -3.99 -22.90
C GLY A 177 -12.83 -3.00 -23.54
N TYR A 178 -12.90 -1.72 -23.15
CA TYR A 178 -11.91 -0.74 -23.57
C TYR A 178 -10.55 -0.97 -22.89
N ALA A 179 -10.55 -1.22 -21.58
CA ALA A 179 -9.36 -1.56 -20.83
C ALA A 179 -8.67 -2.84 -21.37
N GLU A 180 -9.46 -3.85 -21.77
CA GLU A 180 -8.96 -5.07 -22.42
C GLU A 180 -8.25 -4.76 -23.72
N LYS A 181 -8.87 -3.96 -24.60
CA LYS A 181 -8.31 -3.54 -25.89
C LYS A 181 -6.99 -2.80 -25.71
N GLN A 182 -6.90 -1.92 -24.72
CA GLN A 182 -5.70 -1.14 -24.41
C GLN A 182 -4.68 -1.91 -23.55
N LYS A 183 -5.00 -3.13 -23.09
CA LYS A 183 -4.16 -3.96 -22.20
C LYS A 183 -3.83 -3.30 -20.86
N VAL A 184 -4.66 -2.38 -20.39
CA VAL A 184 -4.53 -1.70 -19.09
C VAL A 184 -5.47 -2.36 -18.09
N THR A 185 -5.04 -2.53 -16.84
CA THR A 185 -5.85 -3.12 -15.78
C THR A 185 -6.47 -2.04 -14.92
N LEU A 186 -7.77 -2.09 -14.68
CA LEU A 186 -8.44 -1.28 -13.66
C LEU A 186 -8.22 -1.95 -12.30
N ALA A 187 -7.56 -1.24 -11.39
CA ALA A 187 -7.27 -1.70 -10.04
C ALA A 187 -8.30 -1.07 -9.07
N LEU A 188 -9.34 -1.84 -8.73
CA LEU A 188 -10.41 -1.39 -7.85
C LEU A 188 -9.96 -1.45 -6.40
N GLU A 189 -9.91 -0.29 -5.75
CA GLU A 189 -9.44 -0.15 -4.38
C GLU A 189 -10.59 -0.27 -3.37
N MET A 190 -10.36 -1.08 -2.32
CA MET A 190 -11.15 -1.04 -1.12
C MET A 190 -10.54 -0.05 -0.13
N LEU A 191 -11.38 0.73 0.56
CA LEU A 191 -10.95 1.77 1.49
C LEU A 191 -11.62 1.58 2.84
N ASN A 192 -10.89 1.80 3.95
CA ASN A 192 -11.50 1.71 5.27
C ASN A 192 -12.45 2.87 5.56
N THR A 193 -13.54 2.58 6.26
CA THR A 193 -14.57 3.55 6.69
C THR A 193 -14.50 3.88 8.18
N ARG A 194 -13.56 3.28 8.93
CA ARG A 194 -13.47 3.41 10.39
C ARG A 194 -12.63 4.59 10.84
N GLU A 195 -11.57 4.92 10.09
CA GLU A 195 -10.71 6.06 10.42
C GLU A 195 -11.27 7.34 9.78
N GLY A 196 -11.60 8.33 10.58
CA GLY A 196 -12.20 9.59 10.13
C GLY A 196 -11.47 10.85 10.59
N THR A 197 -10.29 10.70 11.22
CA THR A 197 -9.56 11.86 11.78
C THR A 197 -8.79 12.67 10.73
N HIS A 198 -8.58 12.09 9.55
CA HIS A 198 -7.88 12.75 8.45
C HIS A 198 -8.41 12.24 7.11
N PRO A 199 -8.63 13.11 6.11
CA PRO A 199 -9.29 12.75 4.83
C PRO A 199 -8.55 11.68 4.00
N MET A 200 -7.27 11.42 4.29
CA MET A 200 -6.46 10.41 3.60
C MET A 200 -6.12 9.19 4.48
N LYS A 201 -6.62 9.09 5.72
CA LYS A 201 -6.41 7.93 6.59
C LYS A 201 -7.55 6.93 6.56
N GLY A 202 -8.73 7.37 6.19
CA GLY A 202 -9.90 6.57 5.98
C GLY A 202 -11.03 7.40 5.39
N HIS A 203 -12.09 6.74 4.95
CA HIS A 203 -13.10 7.33 4.08
C HIS A 203 -14.51 6.97 4.57
N PRO A 204 -14.98 7.54 5.72
CA PRO A 204 -16.34 7.29 6.20
C PRO A 204 -17.38 7.57 5.12
N GLY A 205 -18.23 6.58 4.85
CA GLY A 205 -19.24 6.66 3.78
C GLY A 205 -18.83 6.02 2.45
N TYR A 206 -17.58 5.57 2.28
CA TYR A 206 -17.17 4.79 1.11
C TYR A 206 -17.87 3.42 1.09
N GLN A 207 -18.31 2.97 -0.08
CA GLN A 207 -19.15 1.77 -0.16
C GLN A 207 -18.38 0.47 -0.37
N GLY A 208 -17.17 0.53 -0.90
CA GLY A 208 -16.32 -0.64 -1.14
C GLY A 208 -15.31 -0.88 -0.02
N ASP A 209 -15.77 -1.03 1.22
CA ASP A 209 -14.94 -1.05 2.42
C ASP A 209 -14.57 -2.46 2.93
N HIS A 210 -14.98 -3.50 2.22
CA HIS A 210 -14.62 -4.89 2.48
C HIS A 210 -14.13 -5.59 1.21
N VAL A 211 -13.10 -6.42 1.35
CA VAL A 211 -12.51 -7.19 0.24
C VAL A 211 -13.58 -8.05 -0.44
N ASP A 212 -14.43 -8.73 0.32
CA ASP A 212 -15.42 -9.64 -0.24
C ASP A 212 -16.44 -8.90 -1.11
N TYR A 213 -16.87 -7.70 -0.70
CA TYR A 213 -17.77 -6.85 -1.50
C TYR A 213 -17.12 -6.41 -2.84
N VAL A 214 -15.85 -6.00 -2.79
CA VAL A 214 -15.11 -5.61 -3.98
C VAL A 214 -14.89 -6.80 -4.91
N MET A 215 -14.60 -7.98 -4.35
CA MET A 215 -14.45 -9.21 -5.12
C MET A 215 -15.75 -9.67 -5.77
N ASP A 216 -16.90 -9.47 -5.14
CA ASP A 216 -18.21 -9.75 -5.74
C ASP A 216 -18.44 -8.89 -6.98
N ILE A 217 -18.07 -7.60 -6.95
CA ILE A 217 -18.11 -6.72 -8.13
C ILE A 217 -17.20 -7.27 -9.23
N ILE A 218 -15.94 -7.57 -8.91
CA ILE A 218 -14.93 -8.06 -9.87
C ILE A 218 -15.40 -9.35 -10.53
N ASN A 219 -15.88 -10.30 -9.75
CA ASN A 219 -16.36 -11.60 -10.23
C ASN A 219 -17.59 -11.46 -11.14
N GLN A 220 -18.55 -10.59 -10.79
CA GLN A 220 -19.76 -10.39 -11.60
C GLN A 220 -19.50 -9.59 -12.90
N VAL A 221 -18.47 -8.74 -12.92
CA VAL A 221 -18.01 -8.08 -14.15
C VAL A 221 -17.33 -9.10 -15.05
N GLY A 222 -16.51 -9.99 -14.50
CA GLY A 222 -15.93 -11.15 -15.21
C GLY A 222 -14.83 -10.78 -16.22
N SER A 223 -14.20 -9.59 -16.12
CA SER A 223 -13.13 -9.16 -17.01
C SER A 223 -11.74 -9.43 -16.39
N PRO A 224 -10.77 -9.93 -17.15
CA PRO A 224 -9.39 -10.08 -16.69
C PRO A 224 -8.69 -8.72 -16.43
N ARG A 225 -9.33 -7.61 -16.84
CA ARG A 225 -8.83 -6.25 -16.70
C ARG A 225 -9.53 -5.43 -15.60
N LEU A 226 -10.37 -6.06 -14.78
CA LEU A 226 -10.81 -5.49 -13.51
C LEU A 226 -10.32 -6.40 -12.39
N LYS A 227 -9.42 -5.88 -11.56
CA LYS A 227 -8.78 -6.62 -10.48
C LYS A 227 -8.73 -5.78 -9.20
N LEU A 228 -8.41 -6.41 -8.09
CA LEU A 228 -8.32 -5.76 -6.79
C LEU A 228 -7.00 -4.97 -6.66
N LEU A 229 -7.08 -3.75 -6.16
CA LEU A 229 -5.99 -3.09 -5.46
C LEU A 229 -6.10 -3.46 -3.98
N PHE A 230 -5.12 -4.23 -3.50
CA PHE A 230 -5.06 -4.70 -2.13
C PHE A 230 -4.21 -3.75 -1.29
N ASP A 231 -4.84 -2.72 -0.71
CA ASP A 231 -4.17 -1.86 0.28
C ASP A 231 -4.15 -2.57 1.63
N ILE A 232 -2.95 -2.99 2.06
CA ILE A 232 -2.74 -3.76 3.29
C ILE A 232 -3.22 -2.96 4.52
N TYR A 233 -3.05 -1.65 4.52
CA TYR A 233 -3.50 -0.79 5.62
C TYR A 233 -5.03 -0.79 5.74
N HIS A 234 -5.74 -0.59 4.64
CA HIS A 234 -7.20 -0.58 4.64
C HIS A 234 -7.77 -1.97 4.97
N VAL A 235 -7.20 -3.02 4.40
CA VAL A 235 -7.61 -4.41 4.67
C VAL A 235 -7.38 -4.78 6.13
N GLN A 236 -6.25 -4.38 6.74
CA GLN A 236 -5.97 -4.66 8.15
C GLN A 236 -7.06 -4.09 9.07
N ILE A 237 -7.52 -2.86 8.79
CA ILE A 237 -8.53 -2.17 9.59
C ILE A 237 -9.91 -2.83 9.46
N MET A 238 -10.31 -3.19 8.25
CA MET A 238 -11.66 -3.65 7.97
C MET A 238 -11.84 -5.15 8.15
N ASP A 239 -10.94 -5.93 7.59
CA ASP A 239 -11.08 -7.38 7.43
C ASP A 239 -10.03 -8.19 8.21
N GLY A 240 -8.82 -7.67 8.34
CA GLY A 240 -7.70 -8.42 8.91
C GLY A 240 -7.31 -9.65 8.08
N ASP A 241 -6.62 -10.62 8.72
CA ASP A 241 -6.25 -11.91 8.12
C ASP A 241 -5.52 -11.81 6.77
N VAL A 242 -4.66 -10.81 6.67
CA VAL A 242 -4.01 -10.33 5.45
C VAL A 242 -3.32 -11.45 4.66
N ILE A 243 -2.52 -12.30 5.34
CA ILE A 243 -1.75 -13.35 4.68
C ILE A 243 -2.65 -14.40 4.03
N ARG A 244 -3.69 -14.87 4.74
CA ARG A 244 -4.63 -15.86 4.19
C ARG A 244 -5.43 -15.28 3.03
N ARG A 245 -5.86 -14.02 3.13
CA ARG A 245 -6.54 -13.31 2.04
C ARG A 245 -5.66 -13.18 0.81
N ILE A 246 -4.41 -12.75 0.93
CA ILE A 246 -3.45 -12.68 -0.20
C ILE A 246 -3.32 -14.04 -0.89
N ARG A 247 -3.13 -15.13 -0.13
CA ARG A 247 -3.02 -16.47 -0.71
C ARG A 247 -4.29 -16.93 -1.42
N ALA A 248 -5.45 -16.60 -0.87
CA ALA A 248 -6.75 -16.96 -1.46
C ALA A 248 -7.07 -16.15 -2.73
N LEU A 249 -6.67 -14.88 -2.77
CA LEU A 249 -6.98 -13.97 -3.86
C LEU A 249 -6.03 -14.15 -5.06
N GLY A 250 -4.76 -14.46 -4.82
CA GLY A 250 -3.78 -14.78 -5.87
C GLY A 250 -3.79 -13.79 -7.04
N ASP A 251 -4.11 -14.30 -8.23
CA ASP A 251 -4.13 -13.53 -9.48
C ASP A 251 -5.20 -12.43 -9.55
N ALA A 252 -6.15 -12.39 -8.62
CA ALA A 252 -7.13 -11.31 -8.54
C ALA A 252 -6.51 -9.98 -8.07
N ILE A 253 -5.30 -10.00 -7.47
CA ILE A 253 -4.58 -8.81 -7.03
C ILE A 253 -3.80 -8.21 -8.19
N ALA A 254 -4.14 -6.98 -8.58
CA ALA A 254 -3.40 -6.22 -9.60
C ALA A 254 -2.29 -5.37 -9.01
N HIS A 255 -2.53 -4.78 -7.84
CA HIS A 255 -1.65 -3.82 -7.20
C HIS A 255 -1.75 -3.93 -5.67
N VAL A 256 -0.70 -3.52 -4.97
CA VAL A 256 -0.64 -3.58 -3.50
C VAL A 256 -0.15 -2.25 -2.96
N HIS A 257 -0.79 -1.73 -1.92
CA HIS A 257 -0.32 -0.58 -1.14
C HIS A 257 0.09 -0.97 0.27
N THR A 258 0.96 -0.16 0.88
CA THR A 258 1.50 -0.35 2.23
C THR A 258 1.43 0.93 3.05
N ALA A 259 1.01 0.85 4.30
CA ALA A 259 1.17 1.90 5.30
C ALA A 259 1.11 1.30 6.71
N GLY A 260 1.63 2.02 7.71
CA GLY A 260 1.54 1.58 9.11
C GLY A 260 0.14 1.77 9.70
N ASN A 261 -0.37 0.77 10.40
CA ASN A 261 -1.61 0.85 11.17
C ASN A 261 -1.31 0.71 12.67
N PRO A 262 -1.80 1.64 13.52
CA PRO A 262 -2.70 2.76 13.24
C PRO A 262 -2.01 3.96 12.57
N GLY A 263 -2.82 4.81 11.92
CA GLY A 263 -2.45 6.18 11.55
C GLY A 263 -1.90 6.40 10.15
N ARG A 264 -1.82 5.35 9.30
CA ARG A 264 -1.32 5.41 7.91
C ARG A 264 0.09 6.01 7.81
N GLY A 265 0.91 5.83 8.87
CA GLY A 265 2.29 6.34 8.96
C GLY A 265 3.33 5.35 8.46
N GLU A 266 4.56 5.56 8.95
CA GLU A 266 5.73 4.72 8.64
C GLU A 266 5.50 3.24 9.01
N LEU A 267 6.25 2.36 8.32
CA LEU A 267 6.26 0.91 8.59
C LEU A 267 7.28 0.56 9.71
N ASP A 268 7.33 1.36 10.76
CA ASP A 268 8.27 1.19 11.86
C ASP A 268 7.68 0.32 13.02
N ASP A 269 8.29 0.34 14.18
CA ASP A 269 7.89 -0.45 15.35
C ASP A 269 6.70 0.13 16.13
N ARG A 270 6.13 1.27 15.69
CA ARG A 270 4.95 1.92 16.28
C ARG A 270 3.63 1.43 15.66
N GLN A 271 3.70 0.49 14.72
CA GLN A 271 2.54 -0.03 13.98
C GLN A 271 2.45 -1.57 14.08
N GLU A 272 1.28 -2.13 13.80
CA GLU A 272 0.96 -3.54 14.10
C GLU A 272 1.19 -4.53 12.94
N ILE A 273 1.43 -4.06 11.70
CA ILE A 273 1.50 -4.89 10.51
C ILE A 273 2.92 -5.43 10.31
N GLN A 274 3.09 -6.75 10.27
CA GLN A 274 4.38 -7.36 9.98
C GLN A 274 4.58 -7.58 8.48
N TYR A 275 5.24 -6.65 7.80
CA TYR A 275 5.41 -6.64 6.35
C TYR A 275 6.23 -7.80 5.78
N PRO A 276 7.38 -8.23 6.35
CA PRO A 276 8.18 -9.29 5.75
C PRO A 276 7.44 -10.62 5.51
N PRO A 277 6.65 -11.18 6.44
CA PRO A 277 5.86 -12.38 6.17
C PRO A 277 4.72 -12.14 5.16
N ILE A 278 4.13 -10.95 5.12
CA ILE A 278 3.10 -10.57 4.13
C ILE A 278 3.71 -10.56 2.72
N MET A 279 4.88 -9.93 2.54
CA MET A 279 5.57 -9.90 1.25
C MET A 279 5.98 -11.30 0.77
N ARG A 280 6.40 -12.20 1.68
CA ARG A 280 6.67 -13.59 1.31
C ARG A 280 5.40 -14.30 0.83
N ALA A 281 4.28 -14.13 1.53
CA ALA A 281 3.00 -14.69 1.10
C ALA A 281 2.56 -14.15 -0.27
N LEU A 282 2.78 -12.87 -0.54
CA LEU A 282 2.52 -12.27 -1.83
C LEU A 282 3.36 -12.90 -2.94
N LEU A 283 4.66 -13.12 -2.71
CA LEU A 283 5.56 -13.79 -3.66
C LEU A 283 5.18 -15.26 -3.91
N GLU A 284 4.68 -15.97 -2.88
CA GLU A 284 4.22 -17.37 -2.99
C GLU A 284 3.05 -17.50 -3.98
N THR A 285 2.23 -16.47 -4.15
CA THR A 285 1.13 -16.48 -5.17
C THR A 285 1.63 -16.31 -6.60
N GLY A 286 2.93 -16.05 -6.80
CA GLY A 286 3.47 -15.72 -8.12
C GLY A 286 3.27 -14.27 -8.55
N TYR A 287 2.87 -13.38 -7.64
CA TYR A 287 2.63 -11.96 -7.90
C TYR A 287 3.79 -11.28 -8.63
N LYS A 288 3.49 -10.56 -9.71
CA LYS A 288 4.45 -9.82 -10.55
C LYS A 288 4.15 -8.33 -10.64
N GLY A 289 3.14 -7.86 -9.91
CA GLY A 289 2.76 -6.44 -9.85
C GLY A 289 3.75 -5.60 -9.06
N TYR A 290 3.31 -4.42 -8.68
CA TYR A 290 4.08 -3.48 -7.86
C TYR A 290 3.51 -3.39 -6.45
N VAL A 291 4.38 -3.04 -5.51
CA VAL A 291 4.02 -2.68 -4.13
C VAL A 291 4.33 -1.20 -3.94
N GLY A 292 3.30 -0.38 -3.83
CA GLY A 292 3.38 1.06 -3.63
C GLY A 292 3.52 1.41 -2.15
N GLN A 293 4.52 2.23 -1.83
CA GLN A 293 4.73 2.78 -0.49
C GLN A 293 3.80 3.99 -0.30
N GLU A 294 2.62 3.76 0.31
CA GLU A 294 1.53 4.76 0.43
C GLU A 294 1.29 5.17 1.88
N PHE A 295 2.33 5.43 2.61
CA PHE A 295 2.22 5.96 3.97
C PHE A 295 2.40 7.49 4.03
N ILE A 296 1.80 8.11 5.03
CA ILE A 296 1.92 9.56 5.28
C ILE A 296 3.09 9.76 6.24
N PRO A 297 4.23 10.36 5.81
CA PRO A 297 5.37 10.58 6.69
C PRO A 297 5.01 11.42 7.92
N THR A 298 5.38 10.94 9.11
CA THR A 298 5.22 11.66 10.39
C THR A 298 6.54 12.18 10.92
N GLY A 299 7.65 11.72 10.36
CA GLY A 299 9.02 12.11 10.70
C GLY A 299 9.85 12.43 9.46
N ASP A 300 11.13 12.03 9.46
CA ASP A 300 12.00 12.16 8.29
C ASP A 300 11.52 11.23 7.17
N PRO A 301 11.00 11.79 6.05
CA PRO A 301 10.41 10.99 4.97
C PRO A 301 11.44 10.07 4.29
N MET A 302 12.72 10.46 4.23
CA MET A 302 13.77 9.62 3.64
C MET A 302 14.09 8.41 4.53
N LYS A 303 14.13 8.62 5.84
CA LYS A 303 14.35 7.54 6.80
C LYS A 303 13.18 6.54 6.76
N GLY A 304 11.94 7.06 6.82
CA GLY A 304 10.73 6.23 6.76
C GLY A 304 10.65 5.42 5.46
N LEU A 305 10.86 6.06 4.32
CA LEU A 305 10.80 5.38 3.01
C LEU A 305 11.90 4.33 2.84
N ARG A 306 13.12 4.61 3.28
CA ARG A 306 14.22 3.63 3.27
C ARG A 306 13.89 2.40 4.10
N GLN A 307 13.33 2.60 5.29
CA GLN A 307 12.89 1.50 6.16
C GLN A 307 11.77 0.69 5.53
N ALA A 308 10.75 1.34 4.98
CA ALA A 308 9.62 0.68 4.33
C ALA A 308 10.06 -0.18 3.13
N VAL A 309 10.92 0.37 2.27
CA VAL A 309 11.46 -0.36 1.13
C VAL A 309 12.28 -1.58 1.60
N ALA A 310 13.10 -1.44 2.65
CA ALA A 310 13.89 -2.54 3.19
C ALA A 310 13.02 -3.64 3.81
N LEU A 311 11.94 -3.30 4.53
CA LEU A 311 11.01 -4.27 5.12
C LEU A 311 10.25 -5.06 4.06
N CYS A 312 9.95 -4.45 2.92
CA CYS A 312 9.26 -5.10 1.81
C CYS A 312 10.19 -5.89 0.88
N ASP A 313 11.50 -5.76 0.99
CA ASP A 313 12.49 -6.48 0.17
C ASP A 313 12.87 -7.82 0.82
N VAL A 314 12.10 -8.89 0.58
CA VAL A 314 12.17 -10.22 1.23
C VAL A 314 12.79 -11.31 0.36
#